data_ac6127510d16689d6006d17784ad7b8c
#
_entry.id   ac6127510d16689d6006d17784ad7b8c
#
_cell.length_a   1.000
_cell.length_b   1.000
_cell.length_c   1.000
_cell.angle_alpha   90.00
_cell.angle_beta   90.00
_cell.angle_gamma   90.00
#
_symmetry.space_group_name_H-M   'P 1'
#
loop_
_entity.id
_entity.type
_entity.pdbx_description
1 polymer ?
#
loop_
_entity_poly.entity_id
_entity_poly.type
_entity_poly.pdbx_seq_one_letter_code
_entity_poly.pdbx_strand_id
1 'polypeptide(L)'
;MHKIIRVLALVYASSVSDTAMVQAADHQTKPTIVLVHGAFAESSSWNDVIAQLNRHGYRTIAAANPLRSVAGDAAAVSSVIRSLQGPVVLVGHSYGGPVITEAAHGKSNVKALVYVAGFAPDTGESSLSLSGQFPGSTLSDALLPLARPDGGKELYIQQEKFHEQFAADVPAARANLMAATQRPVTEAALAEPSNAASWKTIPSYAIYGSADRNIPPAVMKFMADRAHAVKTIVIDGASHALMVSHPGEVAALIEEAAKAP
;
A
#
# COMPACT_ATOMS: atom_id res chain seq x y z
N MET A 1 -47.22 40.83 -77.45
CA MET A 1 -46.41 39.67 -76.99
C MET A 1 -45.54 40.15 -75.86
N HIS A 2 -45.96 40.00 -74.58
CA HIS A 2 -45.17 40.39 -73.41
C HIS A 2 -45.01 39.17 -72.52
N LYS A 3 -43.78 38.71 -72.39
CA LYS A 3 -43.44 37.61 -71.47
C LYS A 3 -43.21 38.14 -70.07
N ILE A 4 -44.01 37.68 -69.11
CA ILE A 4 -43.88 38.00 -67.74
C ILE A 4 -42.89 36.98 -67.15
N ILE A 5 -41.78 37.47 -66.63
CA ILE A 5 -40.77 36.65 -65.87
C ILE A 5 -41.18 36.72 -64.40
N ARG A 6 -41.55 35.55 -63.83
CA ARG A 6 -41.72 35.41 -62.37
C ARG A 6 -40.40 35.10 -61.74
N VAL A 7 -39.95 35.96 -60.84
CA VAL A 7 -38.78 35.74 -60.00
C VAL A 7 -39.26 35.01 -58.80
N LEU A 8 -38.71 33.79 -58.55
CA LEU A 8 -38.95 32.98 -57.37
C LEU A 8 -37.89 33.36 -56.33
N ALA A 9 -38.29 33.96 -55.21
CA ALA A 9 -37.41 34.26 -54.12
C ALA A 9 -37.28 33.00 -53.24
N LEU A 10 -36.07 32.43 -53.16
CA LEU A 10 -35.71 31.34 -52.31
C LEU A 10 -35.37 31.90 -50.91
N VAL A 11 -36.21 31.60 -49.93
CA VAL A 11 -35.91 31.91 -48.51
C VAL A 11 -35.04 30.77 -47.94
N TYR A 12 -33.77 31.07 -47.66
CA TYR A 12 -32.89 30.19 -46.91
C TYR A 12 -33.22 30.33 -45.42
N ALA A 13 -33.81 29.30 -44.84
CA ALA A 13 -33.92 29.15 -43.40
C ALA A 13 -32.59 28.62 -42.85
N SER A 14 -31.85 29.46 -42.15
CA SER A 14 -30.65 29.08 -41.40
C SER A 14 -31.06 28.30 -40.14
N SER A 15 -30.92 27.00 -40.16
CA SER A 15 -31.00 26.16 -38.95
C SER A 15 -29.74 26.37 -38.10
N VAL A 16 -29.89 27.11 -37.01
CA VAL A 16 -28.87 27.18 -35.95
C VAL A 16 -28.87 25.83 -35.25
N SER A 17 -27.86 25.02 -35.53
CA SER A 17 -27.62 23.78 -34.77
C SER A 17 -27.03 24.17 -33.43
N ASP A 18 -27.85 24.10 -32.37
CA ASP A 18 -27.38 24.08 -30.98
C ASP A 18 -26.57 22.80 -30.77
N THR A 19 -25.28 22.90 -30.99
CA THR A 19 -24.31 21.91 -30.49
C THR A 19 -24.23 22.08 -28.97
N ALA A 20 -25.07 21.35 -28.23
CA ALA A 20 -24.91 21.14 -26.83
C ALA A 20 -23.52 20.53 -26.62
N MET A 21 -22.55 21.31 -26.14
CA MET A 21 -21.32 20.79 -25.57
C MET A 21 -21.69 19.91 -24.41
N VAL A 22 -21.71 18.60 -24.62
CA VAL A 22 -21.68 17.64 -23.55
C VAL A 22 -20.35 17.84 -22.86
N GLN A 23 -20.40 18.57 -21.75
CA GLN A 23 -19.30 18.70 -20.83
C GLN A 23 -19.02 17.28 -20.33
N ALA A 24 -17.98 16.63 -20.86
CA ALA A 24 -17.48 15.38 -20.35
C ALA A 24 -17.15 15.65 -18.89
N ALA A 25 -17.99 15.18 -17.98
CA ALA A 25 -17.65 15.14 -16.58
C ALA A 25 -16.30 14.40 -16.51
N ASP A 26 -15.31 15.07 -15.97
CA ASP A 26 -13.99 14.53 -15.72
C ASP A 26 -14.19 13.38 -14.72
N HIS A 27 -14.50 12.18 -15.23
CA HIS A 27 -14.50 10.96 -14.47
C HIS A 27 -13.04 10.69 -14.11
N GLN A 28 -12.57 11.37 -13.05
CA GLN A 28 -11.30 11.08 -12.45
C GLN A 28 -11.27 9.57 -12.21
N THR A 29 -10.55 8.84 -13.05
CA THR A 29 -10.48 7.39 -12.99
C THR A 29 -9.93 7.01 -11.61
N LYS A 30 -10.67 6.18 -10.87
CA LYS A 30 -10.24 5.70 -9.56
C LYS A 30 -8.82 5.18 -9.66
N PRO A 31 -7.94 5.49 -8.68
CA PRO A 31 -6.59 4.98 -8.69
C PRO A 31 -6.57 3.45 -8.57
N THR A 32 -5.56 2.82 -9.18
CA THR A 32 -5.27 1.41 -8.90
C THR A 32 -4.57 1.31 -7.55
N ILE A 33 -5.04 0.40 -6.69
CA ILE A 33 -4.45 0.15 -5.38
C ILE A 33 -3.45 -0.99 -5.52
N VAL A 34 -2.17 -0.71 -5.23
CA VAL A 34 -1.10 -1.71 -5.22
C VAL A 34 -0.74 -2.02 -3.77
N LEU A 35 -0.94 -3.27 -3.37
CA LEU A 35 -0.79 -3.76 -2.01
C LEU A 35 0.51 -4.59 -1.92
N VAL A 36 1.38 -4.25 -0.97
CA VAL A 36 2.69 -4.88 -0.78
C VAL A 36 2.76 -5.47 0.62
N HIS A 37 2.84 -6.79 0.70
CA HIS A 37 2.94 -7.50 1.98
C HIS A 37 4.34 -7.35 2.60
N GLY A 38 4.42 -7.51 3.93
CA GLY A 38 5.66 -7.51 4.69
C GLY A 38 6.32 -8.88 4.82
N ALA A 39 7.35 -8.93 5.66
CA ALA A 39 7.98 -10.17 6.10
C ALA A 39 6.96 -11.09 6.80
N PHE A 40 7.17 -12.39 6.75
CA PHE A 40 6.33 -13.41 7.39
C PHE A 40 4.89 -13.46 6.89
N ALA A 41 4.57 -12.69 5.85
CA ALA A 41 3.28 -12.61 5.20
C ALA A 41 3.41 -12.90 3.69
N GLU A 42 2.30 -12.96 3.01
CA GLU A 42 2.23 -13.12 1.54
C GLU A 42 1.05 -12.32 0.98
N SER A 43 0.92 -12.30 -0.35
CA SER A 43 -0.12 -11.53 -1.04
C SER A 43 -1.54 -11.89 -0.60
N SER A 44 -1.79 -13.15 -0.20
CA SER A 44 -3.10 -13.62 0.30
C SER A 44 -3.51 -12.98 1.63
N SER A 45 -2.57 -12.38 2.37
CA SER A 45 -2.89 -11.62 3.59
C SER A 45 -3.80 -10.41 3.31
N TRP A 46 -3.85 -9.95 2.06
CA TRP A 46 -4.69 -8.85 1.61
C TRP A 46 -6.09 -9.25 1.12
N ASN A 47 -6.43 -10.56 1.07
CA ASN A 47 -7.65 -11.05 0.42
C ASN A 47 -8.93 -10.34 0.88
N ASP A 48 -9.10 -10.13 2.19
CA ASP A 48 -10.31 -9.49 2.72
C ASP A 48 -10.35 -7.98 2.44
N VAL A 49 -9.21 -7.31 2.45
CA VAL A 49 -9.06 -5.90 2.03
C VAL A 49 -9.36 -5.77 0.53
N ILE A 50 -8.81 -6.65 -0.30
CA ILE A 50 -9.06 -6.71 -1.75
C ILE A 50 -10.56 -6.89 -2.03
N ALA A 51 -11.20 -7.83 -1.32
CA ALA A 51 -12.63 -8.07 -1.50
C ALA A 51 -13.49 -6.82 -1.20
N GLN A 52 -13.11 -6.02 -0.21
CA GLN A 52 -13.80 -4.77 0.11
C GLN A 52 -13.55 -3.69 -0.94
N LEU A 53 -12.30 -3.44 -1.29
CA LEU A 53 -11.92 -2.44 -2.30
C LEU A 53 -12.55 -2.75 -3.67
N ASN A 54 -12.57 -4.03 -4.07
CA ASN A 54 -13.19 -4.45 -5.34
C ASN A 54 -14.72 -4.23 -5.33
N ARG A 55 -15.41 -4.49 -4.20
CA ARG A 55 -16.86 -4.17 -4.08
C ARG A 55 -17.13 -2.67 -4.25
N HIS A 56 -16.18 -1.83 -3.86
CA HIS A 56 -16.28 -0.39 -4.03
C HIS A 56 -15.71 0.10 -5.37
N GLY A 57 -15.41 -0.83 -6.30
CA GLY A 57 -15.03 -0.53 -7.68
C GLY A 57 -13.58 -0.03 -7.85
N TYR A 58 -12.69 -0.33 -6.91
CA TYR A 58 -11.26 -0.12 -7.08
C TYR A 58 -10.62 -1.32 -7.78
N ARG A 59 -9.69 -1.06 -8.69
CA ARG A 59 -8.79 -2.07 -9.21
C ARG A 59 -7.68 -2.30 -8.18
N THR A 60 -7.42 -3.56 -7.84
CA THR A 60 -6.40 -3.93 -6.85
C THR A 60 -5.35 -4.85 -7.45
N ILE A 61 -4.12 -4.72 -6.99
CA ILE A 61 -3.00 -5.62 -7.32
C ILE A 61 -2.25 -5.91 -6.02
N ALA A 62 -2.27 -7.15 -5.56
CA ALA A 62 -1.37 -7.60 -4.50
C ALA A 62 -0.05 -8.02 -5.13
N ALA A 63 0.94 -7.15 -5.06
CA ALA A 63 2.25 -7.40 -5.63
C ALA A 63 2.99 -8.49 -4.84
N ALA A 64 3.60 -9.43 -5.55
CA ALA A 64 4.52 -10.38 -4.95
C ALA A 64 5.78 -9.63 -4.48
N ASN A 65 6.04 -9.66 -3.17
CA ASN A 65 7.22 -9.06 -2.58
C ASN A 65 8.28 -10.15 -2.38
N PRO A 66 9.45 -10.07 -3.03
CA PRO A 66 10.49 -11.10 -2.93
C PRO A 66 11.10 -11.27 -1.54
N LEU A 67 11.13 -10.21 -0.70
CA LEU A 67 11.69 -10.20 0.65
C LEU A 67 13.21 -10.49 0.69
N ARG A 68 13.95 -10.00 -0.31
CA ARG A 68 15.39 -10.26 -0.48
C ARG A 68 16.27 -9.03 -0.26
N SER A 69 15.83 -7.86 -0.67
CA SER A 69 16.48 -6.56 -0.48
C SER A 69 15.49 -5.44 -0.70
N VAL A 70 15.59 -4.33 0.03
CA VAL A 70 14.68 -3.19 -0.16
C VAL A 70 14.75 -2.68 -1.59
N ALA A 71 15.96 -2.51 -2.13
CA ALA A 71 16.16 -2.04 -3.49
C ALA A 71 15.59 -3.00 -4.56
N GLY A 72 15.84 -4.31 -4.43
CA GLY A 72 15.34 -5.33 -5.36
C GLY A 72 13.82 -5.46 -5.32
N ASP A 73 13.26 -5.48 -4.11
CA ASP A 73 11.84 -5.60 -3.86
C ASP A 73 11.09 -4.35 -4.37
N ALA A 74 11.65 -3.17 -4.13
CA ALA A 74 11.14 -1.90 -4.67
C ALA A 74 11.21 -1.85 -6.20
N ALA A 75 12.26 -2.40 -6.81
CA ALA A 75 12.36 -2.49 -8.27
C ALA A 75 11.25 -3.37 -8.87
N ALA A 76 10.90 -4.49 -8.20
CA ALA A 76 9.79 -5.35 -8.60
C ALA A 76 8.45 -4.59 -8.53
N VAL A 77 8.15 -3.91 -7.41
CA VAL A 77 6.94 -3.08 -7.26
C VAL A 77 6.94 -1.92 -8.26
N SER A 78 8.08 -1.26 -8.48
CA SER A 78 8.25 -0.19 -9.47
C SER A 78 7.91 -0.65 -10.90
N SER A 79 8.17 -1.93 -11.22
CA SER A 79 7.80 -2.51 -12.52
C SER A 79 6.28 -2.66 -12.65
N VAL A 80 5.59 -3.03 -11.58
CA VAL A 80 4.12 -3.04 -11.54
C VAL A 80 3.59 -1.62 -11.76
N ILE A 81 4.11 -0.61 -11.03
CA ILE A 81 3.67 0.80 -11.17
C ILE A 81 3.83 1.28 -12.62
N ARG A 82 4.96 0.99 -13.28
CA ARG A 82 5.22 1.39 -14.66
C ARG A 82 4.25 0.76 -15.68
N SER A 83 3.70 -0.41 -15.39
CA SER A 83 2.74 -1.08 -16.26
C SER A 83 1.32 -0.50 -16.15
N LEU A 84 1.07 0.38 -15.17
CA LEU A 84 -0.25 0.93 -14.89
C LEU A 84 -0.43 2.29 -15.57
N GLN A 85 -1.58 2.46 -16.20
CA GLN A 85 -2.06 3.76 -16.68
C GLN A 85 -2.89 4.42 -15.58
N GLY A 86 -2.70 5.72 -15.38
CA GLY A 86 -3.44 6.51 -14.41
C GLY A 86 -2.87 6.49 -12.98
N PRO A 87 -3.62 7.06 -12.02
CA PRO A 87 -3.14 7.24 -10.65
C PRO A 87 -3.04 5.93 -9.89
N VAL A 88 -2.11 5.87 -8.95
CA VAL A 88 -1.81 4.71 -8.10
C VAL A 88 -1.76 5.12 -6.64
N VAL A 89 -2.34 4.31 -5.76
CA VAL A 89 -2.10 4.34 -4.32
C VAL A 89 -1.27 3.12 -3.95
N LEU A 90 -0.16 3.34 -3.25
CA LEU A 90 0.69 2.26 -2.75
C LEU A 90 0.35 1.99 -1.29
N VAL A 91 0.17 0.73 -0.96
CA VAL A 91 -0.14 0.27 0.40
C VAL A 91 0.94 -0.72 0.84
N GLY A 92 1.65 -0.43 1.92
CA GLY A 92 2.72 -1.28 2.43
C GLY A 92 2.43 -1.76 3.85
N HIS A 93 2.45 -3.08 4.05
CA HIS A 93 2.39 -3.67 5.38
C HIS A 93 3.80 -3.95 5.89
N SER A 94 4.10 -3.58 7.13
CA SER A 94 5.35 -3.94 7.81
C SER A 94 6.59 -3.57 6.98
N TYR A 95 7.47 -4.53 6.65
CA TYR A 95 8.59 -4.38 5.72
C TYR A 95 8.16 -3.91 4.31
N GLY A 96 6.91 -4.12 3.92
CA GLY A 96 6.37 -3.52 2.68
C GLY A 96 6.37 -2.00 2.69
N GLY A 97 6.47 -1.36 3.85
CA GLY A 97 6.58 0.11 3.99
C GLY A 97 7.83 0.70 3.35
N PRO A 98 9.07 0.27 3.70
CA PRO A 98 10.29 0.65 2.98
C PRO A 98 10.21 0.39 1.49
N VAL A 99 9.65 -0.77 1.10
CA VAL A 99 9.51 -1.17 -0.30
C VAL A 99 8.65 -0.16 -1.08
N ILE A 100 7.48 0.23 -0.56
CA ILE A 100 6.64 1.24 -1.23
C ILE A 100 7.27 2.63 -1.21
N THR A 101 8.00 2.97 -0.15
CA THR A 101 8.71 4.24 -0.02
C THR A 101 9.76 4.40 -1.12
N GLU A 102 10.57 3.36 -1.36
CA GLU A 102 11.56 3.32 -2.44
C GLU A 102 10.89 3.24 -3.83
N ALA A 103 9.89 2.37 -3.99
CA ALA A 103 9.21 2.16 -5.27
C ALA A 103 8.50 3.41 -5.79
N ALA A 104 8.02 4.28 -4.88
CA ALA A 104 7.34 5.53 -5.21
C ALA A 104 8.30 6.63 -5.69
N HIS A 105 9.60 6.51 -5.42
CA HIS A 105 10.57 7.55 -5.75
C HIS A 105 10.57 7.88 -7.24
N GLY A 106 10.36 9.16 -7.56
CA GLY A 106 10.32 9.65 -8.95
C GLY A 106 9.09 9.19 -9.76
N LYS A 107 8.02 8.68 -9.13
CA LYS A 107 6.79 8.25 -9.80
C LYS A 107 5.69 9.31 -9.71
N SER A 108 5.47 10.05 -10.77
CA SER A 108 4.46 11.12 -10.81
C SER A 108 3.00 10.62 -10.74
N ASN A 109 2.77 9.33 -11.04
CA ASN A 109 1.44 8.72 -10.97
C ASN A 109 1.11 8.14 -9.60
N VAL A 110 2.04 8.11 -8.63
CA VAL A 110 1.75 7.72 -7.25
C VAL A 110 1.16 8.91 -6.50
N LYS A 111 -0.09 8.76 -6.04
CA LYS A 111 -0.86 9.82 -5.40
C LYS A 111 -0.82 9.78 -3.87
N ALA A 112 -0.70 8.60 -3.30
CA ALA A 112 -0.62 8.44 -1.85
C ALA A 112 0.13 7.17 -1.45
N LEU A 113 0.67 7.20 -0.23
CA LEU A 113 1.30 6.08 0.47
C LEU A 113 0.45 5.74 1.69
N VAL A 114 0.13 4.45 1.87
CA VAL A 114 -0.60 3.97 3.05
C VAL A 114 0.26 2.94 3.78
N TYR A 115 0.62 3.23 5.02
CA TYR A 115 1.41 2.36 5.88
C TYR A 115 0.49 1.60 6.84
N VAL A 116 0.38 0.30 6.66
CA VAL A 116 -0.43 -0.59 7.49
C VAL A 116 0.51 -1.36 8.41
N ALA A 117 0.54 -1.03 9.70
CA ALA A 117 1.56 -1.51 10.63
C ALA A 117 2.96 -1.51 9.98
N GLY A 118 3.28 -0.46 9.21
CA GLY A 118 4.41 -0.40 8.29
C GLY A 118 5.49 0.59 8.70
N PHE A 119 6.72 0.27 8.33
CA PHE A 119 7.83 1.21 8.47
C PHE A 119 7.75 2.32 7.41
N ALA A 120 8.04 3.55 7.82
CA ALA A 120 8.19 4.71 6.93
C ALA A 120 9.59 5.32 7.14
N PRO A 121 10.64 4.69 6.60
CA PRO A 121 12.01 5.11 6.85
C PRO A 121 12.34 6.46 6.21
N ASP A 122 13.24 7.20 6.84
CA ASP A 122 13.98 8.28 6.19
C ASP A 122 15.20 7.70 5.45
N THR A 123 15.83 8.49 4.60
CA THR A 123 17.06 8.11 3.94
C THR A 123 18.14 7.73 4.96
N GLY A 124 18.74 6.57 4.78
CA GLY A 124 19.75 6.00 5.69
C GLY A 124 19.17 5.15 6.83
N GLU A 125 17.85 5.14 7.06
CA GLU A 125 17.21 4.27 8.04
C GLU A 125 16.82 2.92 7.44
N SER A 126 16.85 1.88 8.28
CA SER A 126 16.38 0.53 7.93
C SER A 126 15.25 0.09 8.86
N SER A 127 14.54 -0.98 8.48
CA SER A 127 13.54 -1.60 9.36
C SER A 127 14.15 -2.00 10.71
N LEU A 128 15.37 -2.53 10.68
CA LEU A 128 16.09 -2.94 11.88
C LEU A 128 16.47 -1.74 12.76
N SER A 129 17.01 -0.68 12.18
CA SER A 129 17.40 0.52 12.94
C SER A 129 16.19 1.21 13.59
N LEU A 130 15.06 1.27 12.87
CA LEU A 130 13.81 1.84 13.37
C LEU A 130 13.22 0.98 14.51
N SER A 131 13.20 -0.34 14.36
CA SER A 131 12.70 -1.25 15.42
C SER A 131 13.46 -1.11 16.73
N GLY A 132 14.75 -0.76 16.66
CA GLY A 132 15.59 -0.58 17.84
C GLY A 132 15.48 0.78 18.54
N GLN A 133 14.75 1.75 17.94
CA GLN A 133 14.67 3.10 18.52
C GLN A 133 13.79 3.20 19.77
N PHE A 134 12.80 2.33 19.90
CA PHE A 134 11.86 2.31 21.02
C PHE A 134 11.71 0.90 21.57
N PRO A 135 11.54 0.73 22.89
CA PRO A 135 11.28 -0.58 23.47
C PRO A 135 9.90 -1.11 23.11
N GLY A 136 9.71 -2.43 23.21
CA GLY A 136 8.40 -3.08 23.09
C GLY A 136 8.30 -4.16 22.01
N SER A 137 9.27 -4.27 21.09
CA SER A 137 9.32 -5.43 20.17
C SER A 137 9.79 -6.68 20.91
N THR A 138 9.09 -7.78 20.70
CA THR A 138 9.49 -9.13 21.15
C THR A 138 9.80 -10.05 19.96
N LEU A 139 9.88 -9.48 18.76
CA LEU A 139 10.06 -10.25 17.54
C LEU A 139 11.33 -11.07 17.54
N SER A 140 12.45 -10.55 18.07
CA SER A 140 13.73 -11.26 18.15
C SER A 140 13.62 -12.63 18.84
N ASP A 141 12.79 -12.73 19.88
CA ASP A 141 12.61 -13.95 20.68
C ASP A 141 11.76 -15.01 19.96
N ALA A 142 11.05 -14.58 18.92
CA ALA A 142 10.20 -15.45 18.12
C ALA A 142 10.85 -15.88 16.80
N LEU A 143 12.00 -15.32 16.42
CA LEU A 143 12.65 -15.62 15.14
C LEU A 143 13.29 -17.02 15.13
N LEU A 144 13.23 -17.64 13.95
CA LEU A 144 13.95 -18.84 13.55
C LEU A 144 14.85 -18.49 12.37
N PRO A 145 16.16 -18.23 12.59
CA PRO A 145 17.09 -17.97 11.51
C PRO A 145 17.54 -19.28 10.86
N LEU A 146 17.47 -19.34 9.53
CA LEU A 146 17.95 -20.43 8.70
C LEU A 146 19.11 -19.94 7.82
N ALA A 147 20.21 -20.71 7.77
CA ALA A 147 21.34 -20.40 6.89
C ALA A 147 20.94 -20.58 5.43
N ARG A 148 21.40 -19.67 4.55
CA ARG A 148 21.22 -19.73 3.11
C ARG A 148 22.43 -20.36 2.43
N PRO A 149 22.24 -21.08 1.29
CA PRO A 149 23.35 -21.66 0.53
C PRO A 149 24.36 -20.61 -0.01
N ASP A 150 23.87 -19.40 -0.29
CA ASP A 150 24.67 -18.27 -0.80
C ASP A 150 25.29 -17.40 0.32
N GLY A 151 25.19 -17.83 1.57
CA GLY A 151 25.58 -17.08 2.76
C GLY A 151 24.43 -16.20 3.29
N GLY A 152 24.61 -15.68 4.51
CA GLY A 152 23.58 -14.93 5.20
C GLY A 152 22.47 -15.81 5.79
N LYS A 153 21.34 -15.19 6.17
CA LYS A 153 20.23 -15.87 6.83
C LYS A 153 18.88 -15.44 6.25
N GLU A 154 17.96 -16.38 6.26
CA GLU A 154 16.51 -16.14 6.15
C GLU A 154 15.89 -16.25 7.54
N LEU A 155 14.96 -15.37 7.81
CA LEU A 155 14.25 -15.27 9.07
C LEU A 155 12.82 -15.72 8.89
N TYR A 156 12.39 -16.64 9.73
CA TYR A 156 11.00 -17.05 9.93
C TYR A 156 10.58 -16.70 11.36
N ILE A 157 9.29 -16.62 11.62
CA ILE A 157 8.75 -16.71 12.98
C ILE A 157 8.54 -18.19 13.28
N GLN A 158 8.97 -18.66 14.47
CA GLN A 158 8.67 -20.01 14.95
C GLN A 158 7.16 -20.24 14.92
N GLN A 159 6.71 -21.35 14.30
CA GLN A 159 5.27 -21.53 14.02
C GLN A 159 4.43 -21.52 15.30
N GLU A 160 4.93 -22.10 16.37
CA GLU A 160 4.27 -22.13 17.68
C GLU A 160 4.14 -20.75 18.35
N LYS A 161 4.98 -19.79 17.95
CA LYS A 161 4.94 -18.40 18.43
C LYS A 161 4.20 -17.44 17.50
N PHE A 162 3.92 -17.87 16.26
CA PHE A 162 3.41 -17.00 15.21
C PHE A 162 2.09 -16.32 15.58
N HIS A 163 1.13 -17.09 16.13
CA HIS A 163 -0.17 -16.54 16.51
C HIS A 163 0.00 -15.41 17.52
N GLU A 164 0.67 -15.68 18.63
CA GLU A 164 0.83 -14.69 19.70
C GLU A 164 1.68 -13.48 19.26
N GLN A 165 2.73 -13.72 18.46
CA GLN A 165 3.68 -12.68 18.05
C GLN A 165 3.14 -11.80 16.92
N PHE A 166 2.52 -12.40 15.90
CA PHE A 166 2.21 -11.72 14.62
C PHE A 166 0.72 -11.44 14.44
N ALA A 167 -0.16 -12.32 14.93
CA ALA A 167 -1.57 -12.37 14.57
C ALA A 167 -2.48 -12.67 15.78
N ALA A 168 -2.19 -12.05 16.95
CA ALA A 168 -2.80 -12.39 18.23
C ALA A 168 -4.33 -12.19 18.27
N ASP A 169 -4.86 -11.27 17.50
CA ASP A 169 -6.30 -10.98 17.36
C ASP A 169 -6.96 -11.66 16.14
N VAL A 170 -6.19 -12.50 15.40
CA VAL A 170 -6.73 -13.32 14.31
C VAL A 170 -7.18 -14.66 14.87
N PRO A 171 -8.30 -15.27 14.42
CA PRO A 171 -8.70 -16.60 14.84
C PRO A 171 -7.57 -17.63 14.67
N ALA A 172 -7.33 -18.45 15.70
CA ALA A 172 -6.18 -19.37 15.78
C ALA A 172 -6.04 -20.27 14.53
N ALA A 173 -7.15 -20.81 14.00
CA ALA A 173 -7.11 -21.64 12.80
C ALA A 173 -6.53 -20.89 11.59
N ARG A 174 -6.87 -19.60 11.42
CA ARG A 174 -6.34 -18.76 10.35
C ARG A 174 -4.87 -18.39 10.62
N ALA A 175 -4.53 -18.03 11.84
CA ALA A 175 -3.15 -17.74 12.23
C ALA A 175 -2.22 -18.95 12.01
N ASN A 176 -2.68 -20.17 12.27
CA ASN A 176 -1.93 -21.40 11.99
C ASN A 176 -1.67 -21.62 10.48
N LEU A 177 -2.65 -21.31 9.63
CA LEU A 177 -2.44 -21.33 8.17
C LEU A 177 -1.42 -20.28 7.76
N MET A 178 -1.50 -19.06 8.29
CA MET A 178 -0.54 -18.00 8.02
C MET A 178 0.88 -18.39 8.49
N ALA A 179 1.01 -19.03 9.63
CA ALA A 179 2.29 -19.54 10.15
C ALA A 179 2.91 -20.59 9.21
N ALA A 180 2.09 -21.47 8.64
CA ALA A 180 2.56 -22.50 7.71
C ALA A 180 2.94 -21.94 6.33
N THR A 181 2.30 -20.86 5.89
CA THR A 181 2.51 -20.26 4.57
C THR A 181 3.36 -18.99 4.61
N GLN A 182 3.89 -18.62 5.76
CA GLN A 182 4.71 -17.42 5.92
C GLN A 182 5.91 -17.43 4.98
N ARG A 183 6.24 -16.27 4.42
CA ARG A 183 7.42 -16.11 3.57
C ARG A 183 8.57 -15.52 4.37
N PRO A 184 9.76 -16.15 4.30
CA PRO A 184 10.92 -15.63 5.00
C PRO A 184 11.44 -14.33 4.37
N VAL A 185 12.01 -13.49 5.21
CA VAL A 185 12.76 -12.31 4.80
C VAL A 185 14.25 -12.54 5.04
N THR A 186 15.12 -12.02 4.19
CA THR A 186 16.55 -12.04 4.50
C THR A 186 16.88 -11.05 5.63
N GLU A 187 17.80 -11.44 6.52
CA GLU A 187 18.31 -10.54 7.56
C GLU A 187 18.89 -9.25 6.94
N ALA A 188 19.59 -9.39 5.80
CA ALA A 188 20.13 -8.27 5.04
C ALA A 188 19.05 -7.27 4.60
N ALA A 189 17.89 -7.75 4.15
CA ALA A 189 16.80 -6.87 3.74
C ALA A 189 16.23 -6.03 4.89
N LEU A 190 16.16 -6.59 6.10
CA LEU A 190 15.73 -5.83 7.27
C LEU A 190 16.76 -4.78 7.71
N ALA A 191 18.03 -5.04 7.47
CA ALA A 191 19.15 -4.14 7.80
C ALA A 191 19.49 -3.14 6.68
N GLU A 192 18.95 -3.33 5.47
CA GLU A 192 19.24 -2.47 4.32
C GLU A 192 18.64 -1.06 4.53
N PRO A 193 19.50 0.00 4.44
CA PRO A 193 19.03 1.37 4.56
C PRO A 193 18.18 1.78 3.35
N SER A 194 17.13 2.55 3.59
CA SER A 194 16.39 3.22 2.53
C SER A 194 17.19 4.33 1.88
N ASN A 195 17.12 4.43 0.55
CA ASN A 195 17.75 5.49 -0.24
C ASN A 195 16.82 6.66 -0.52
N ALA A 196 15.51 6.48 -0.30
CA ALA A 196 14.50 7.49 -0.52
C ALA A 196 13.53 7.59 0.66
N ALA A 197 12.94 8.78 0.83
CA ALA A 197 11.91 9.09 1.80
C ALA A 197 10.72 9.74 1.08
N SER A 198 10.04 8.98 0.22
CA SER A 198 8.99 9.50 -0.68
C SER A 198 7.80 10.12 0.07
N TRP A 199 7.59 9.76 1.33
CA TRP A 199 6.58 10.39 2.20
C TRP A 199 6.85 11.89 2.46
N LYS A 200 8.04 12.42 2.17
CA LYS A 200 8.34 13.85 2.23
C LYS A 200 7.65 14.66 1.12
N THR A 201 7.27 14.00 0.04
CA THR A 201 6.69 14.67 -1.14
C THR A 201 5.35 14.09 -1.58
N ILE A 202 5.01 12.90 -1.10
CA ILE A 202 3.75 12.19 -1.41
C ILE A 202 2.93 12.12 -0.11
N PRO A 203 1.64 12.51 -0.14
CA PRO A 203 0.76 12.40 1.01
C PRO A 203 0.75 10.97 1.57
N SER A 204 0.89 10.83 2.88
CA SER A 204 0.94 9.53 3.55
C SER A 204 -0.17 9.37 4.58
N TYR A 205 -0.57 8.12 4.79
CA TYR A 205 -1.59 7.69 5.73
C TYR A 205 -1.04 6.52 6.55
N ALA A 206 -1.42 6.41 7.80
CA ALA A 206 -0.94 5.37 8.68
C ALA A 206 -2.09 4.71 9.46
N ILE A 207 -2.04 3.38 9.61
CA ILE A 207 -2.94 2.62 10.49
C ILE A 207 -2.15 1.50 11.15
N TYR A 208 -2.30 1.35 12.47
CA TYR A 208 -1.59 0.32 13.22
C TYR A 208 -2.34 -0.10 14.50
N GLY A 209 -1.96 -1.24 15.05
CA GLY A 209 -2.54 -1.80 16.26
C GLY A 209 -1.80 -1.34 17.52
N SER A 210 -2.54 -1.11 18.63
CA SER A 210 -1.94 -0.76 19.92
C SER A 210 -1.26 -1.95 20.60
N ALA A 211 -1.54 -3.18 20.19
CA ALA A 211 -0.96 -4.42 20.72
C ALA A 211 0.05 -5.08 19.76
N ASP A 212 0.59 -4.32 18.80
CA ASP A 212 1.62 -4.83 17.88
C ASP A 212 2.92 -5.16 18.64
N ARG A 213 3.35 -6.44 18.54
CA ARG A 213 4.56 -6.96 19.18
C ARG A 213 5.76 -7.03 18.24
N ASN A 214 5.57 -6.78 16.95
CA ASN A 214 6.65 -6.76 15.96
C ASN A 214 7.26 -5.37 15.83
N ILE A 215 6.42 -4.37 15.58
CA ILE A 215 6.82 -2.97 15.52
C ILE A 215 6.14 -2.24 16.68
N PRO A 216 6.91 -1.74 17.66
CA PRO A 216 6.30 -1.02 18.77
C PRO A 216 5.41 0.13 18.29
N PRO A 217 4.19 0.32 18.84
CA PRO A 217 3.31 1.42 18.46
C PRO A 217 3.98 2.79 18.55
N ALA A 218 4.94 2.96 19.49
CA ALA A 218 5.73 4.18 19.61
C ALA A 218 6.59 4.50 18.37
N VAL A 219 7.15 3.47 17.72
CA VAL A 219 7.90 3.61 16.45
C VAL A 219 6.95 4.08 15.36
N MET A 220 5.79 3.43 15.24
CA MET A 220 4.80 3.77 14.20
C MET A 220 4.24 5.18 14.39
N LYS A 221 3.96 5.56 15.64
CA LYS A 221 3.58 6.95 15.96
C LYS A 221 4.66 7.94 15.56
N PHE A 222 5.91 7.68 15.94
CA PHE A 222 7.05 8.52 15.59
C PHE A 222 7.17 8.73 14.08
N MET A 223 7.07 7.64 13.30
CA MET A 223 7.16 7.72 11.84
C MET A 223 5.97 8.46 11.21
N ALA A 224 4.75 8.23 11.71
CA ALA A 224 3.56 8.92 11.22
C ALA A 224 3.60 10.44 11.53
N ASP A 225 4.04 10.82 12.73
CA ASP A 225 4.16 12.22 13.13
C ASP A 225 5.19 12.95 12.26
N ARG A 226 6.41 12.41 12.09
CA ARG A 226 7.45 13.06 11.28
C ARG A 226 7.12 13.10 9.79
N ALA A 227 6.34 12.12 9.30
CA ALA A 227 5.85 12.11 7.93
C ALA A 227 4.69 13.09 7.72
N HIS A 228 4.23 13.76 8.77
CA HIS A 228 3.01 14.59 8.74
C HIS A 228 1.86 13.85 8.08
N ALA A 229 1.66 12.58 8.49
CA ALA A 229 0.62 11.73 7.90
C ALA A 229 -0.73 12.45 7.91
N VAL A 230 -1.39 12.50 6.76
CA VAL A 230 -2.69 13.16 6.57
C VAL A 230 -3.72 12.59 7.55
N LYS A 231 -3.61 11.28 7.79
CA LYS A 231 -4.42 10.59 8.81
C LYS A 231 -3.64 9.46 9.43
N THR A 232 -3.78 9.34 10.75
CA THR A 232 -3.26 8.21 11.52
C THR A 232 -4.40 7.57 12.31
N ILE A 233 -4.57 6.26 12.17
CA ILE A 233 -5.57 5.48 12.91
C ILE A 233 -4.84 4.48 13.79
N VAL A 234 -5.20 4.43 15.06
CA VAL A 234 -4.74 3.40 16.01
C VAL A 234 -5.92 2.52 16.36
N ILE A 235 -5.81 1.22 16.10
CA ILE A 235 -6.83 0.23 16.45
C ILE A 235 -6.44 -0.38 17.79
N ASP A 236 -7.29 -0.16 18.79
CA ASP A 236 -7.01 -0.66 20.14
C ASP A 236 -7.08 -2.19 20.20
N GLY A 237 -6.06 -2.81 20.84
CA GLY A 237 -5.94 -4.24 20.97
C GLY A 237 -5.54 -5.00 19.69
N ALA A 238 -5.45 -4.35 18.53
CA ALA A 238 -5.08 -5.03 17.30
C ALA A 238 -3.60 -5.41 17.26
N SER A 239 -3.31 -6.57 16.67
CA SER A 239 -1.96 -7.12 16.48
C SER A 239 -1.32 -6.62 15.18
N HIS A 240 -0.15 -7.21 14.83
CA HIS A 240 0.59 -6.83 13.62
C HIS A 240 -0.13 -7.18 12.31
N ALA A 241 -0.95 -8.26 12.30
CA ALA A 241 -1.68 -8.72 11.09
C ALA A 241 -3.00 -7.96 10.86
N LEU A 242 -2.96 -6.64 11.01
CA LEU A 242 -4.11 -5.74 10.99
C LEU A 242 -4.98 -5.87 9.72
N MET A 243 -4.39 -6.09 8.56
CA MET A 243 -5.12 -6.27 7.30
C MET A 243 -5.95 -7.56 7.26
N VAL A 244 -5.68 -8.48 8.19
CA VAL A 244 -6.40 -9.76 8.34
C VAL A 244 -7.49 -9.66 9.39
N SER A 245 -7.21 -9.00 10.53
CA SER A 245 -8.14 -8.88 11.66
C SER A 245 -9.11 -7.70 11.51
N HIS A 246 -8.66 -6.61 10.88
CA HIS A 246 -9.42 -5.35 10.70
C HIS A 246 -9.45 -4.88 9.24
N PRO A 247 -9.86 -5.75 8.28
CA PRO A 247 -9.82 -5.43 6.86
C PRO A 247 -10.73 -4.25 6.49
N GLY A 248 -11.78 -4.00 7.28
CA GLY A 248 -12.74 -2.90 7.06
C GLY A 248 -12.09 -1.55 7.26
N GLU A 249 -11.44 -1.37 8.39
CA GLU A 249 -10.76 -0.13 8.76
C GLU A 249 -9.58 0.15 7.83
N VAL A 250 -8.85 -0.90 7.47
CA VAL A 250 -7.74 -0.79 6.50
C VAL A 250 -8.26 -0.37 5.12
N ALA A 251 -9.31 -1.00 4.62
CA ALA A 251 -9.91 -0.64 3.32
C ALA A 251 -10.45 0.79 3.34
N ALA A 252 -11.12 1.21 4.42
CA ALA A 252 -11.66 2.56 4.55
C ALA A 252 -10.56 3.64 4.50
N LEU A 253 -9.41 3.42 5.16
CA LEU A 253 -8.28 4.35 5.09
C LEU A 253 -7.67 4.40 3.69
N ILE A 254 -7.53 3.25 3.00
CA ILE A 254 -7.05 3.19 1.62
C ILE A 254 -7.99 3.96 0.68
N GLU A 255 -9.30 3.84 0.86
CA GLU A 255 -10.29 4.59 0.07
C GLU A 255 -10.24 6.09 0.34
N GLU A 256 -9.95 6.49 1.57
CA GLU A 256 -9.75 7.90 1.90
C GLU A 256 -8.51 8.45 1.19
N ALA A 257 -7.39 7.71 1.25
CA ALA A 257 -6.17 8.05 0.52
C ALA A 257 -6.38 8.10 -1.00
N ALA A 258 -7.24 7.23 -1.54
CA ALA A 258 -7.56 7.18 -2.96
C ALA A 258 -8.44 8.35 -3.45
N LYS A 259 -9.12 9.06 -2.55
CA LYS A 259 -9.98 10.21 -2.85
C LYS A 259 -9.25 11.55 -2.64
N ALA A 260 -8.05 11.53 -2.06
CA ALA A 260 -7.26 12.74 -1.89
C ALA A 260 -6.91 13.37 -3.26
N PRO A 261 -6.89 14.70 -3.34
CA PRO A 261 -6.69 15.44 -4.59
C PRO A 261 -5.31 15.19 -5.23
#